data_8bade7880db4c650774b4d91accf9074
#
_entry.id   8bade7880db4c650774b4d91accf9074
#
_cell.length_a   1.000
_cell.length_b   1.000
_cell.length_c   1.000
_cell.angle_alpha   90.00
_cell.angle_beta   90.00
_cell.angle_gamma   90.00
#
_symmetry.space_group_name_H-M   'P 1'
#
loop_
_entity.id
_entity.type
_entity.pdbx_description
1 polymer ?
#
loop_
_entity_poly.entity_id
_entity_poly.type
_entity_poly.pdbx_seq_one_letter_code
_entity_poly.pdbx_strand_id
1 'polypeptide(L)'
;MPIIGLIYSDILSGHYIFVYLAYLSVPIVYWIVFKTSFGLRVRAVGENPSAVDTAGINVFAMRYKALAINGVLIAFAGAHLSTAVNANFFREMSAGRGYLALAAMIFGKWHPKTALFACLLFGFTDALQIRLQGVELPTIGTIPVQLIQAVPYVLTVVLLAGFVGKAIAPRAVSYTHLTLPTKA
;
A
#
# COMPACT_ATOMS: atom_id res chain seq x y z
N MET A 1 -15.53 32.53 6.08
CA MET A 1 -15.36 31.32 5.24
C MET A 1 -15.15 30.10 6.16
N PRO A 2 -16.22 29.52 6.73
CA PRO A 2 -16.09 28.44 7.73
C PRO A 2 -15.60 27.11 7.14
N ILE A 3 -15.91 26.85 5.87
CA ILE A 3 -15.61 25.55 5.22
C ILE A 3 -14.09 25.36 5.01
N ILE A 4 -13.36 26.39 4.64
CA ILE A 4 -11.91 26.33 4.45
C ILE A 4 -11.19 26.14 5.79
N GLY A 5 -11.70 26.75 6.88
CA GLY A 5 -11.18 26.54 8.22
C GLY A 5 -11.38 25.12 8.73
N LEU A 6 -12.56 24.53 8.50
CA LEU A 6 -12.87 23.13 8.83
C LEU A 6 -11.99 22.14 8.05
N ILE A 7 -11.81 22.35 6.75
CA ILE A 7 -10.93 21.53 5.93
C ILE A 7 -9.48 21.63 6.40
N TYR A 8 -9.04 22.83 6.77
CA TYR A 8 -7.68 23.02 7.24
C TYR A 8 -7.45 22.40 8.62
N SER A 9 -8.40 22.55 9.56
CA SER A 9 -8.27 22.00 10.92
C SER A 9 -8.40 20.50 10.97
N ASP A 10 -9.34 19.91 10.20
CA ASP A 10 -9.67 18.50 10.30
C ASP A 10 -8.89 17.62 9.31
N ILE A 11 -8.45 18.16 8.17
CA ILE A 11 -7.72 17.40 7.15
C ILE A 11 -6.22 17.72 7.15
N LEU A 12 -5.83 18.97 7.37
CA LEU A 12 -4.42 19.39 7.28
C LEU A 12 -3.73 19.59 8.62
N SER A 13 -4.41 19.92 9.70
CA SER A 13 -3.77 20.14 11.00
C SER A 13 -4.24 19.08 12.02
N GLY A 14 -3.34 18.69 12.93
CA GLY A 14 -3.70 17.73 14.00
C GLY A 14 -3.37 16.27 13.72
N HIS A 15 -2.80 15.94 12.56
CA HIS A 15 -2.36 14.59 12.27
C HIS A 15 -0.91 14.34 12.72
N TYR A 16 -0.60 13.09 13.06
CA TYR A 16 0.78 12.70 13.34
C TYR A 16 1.69 12.93 12.14
N ILE A 17 2.94 13.29 12.38
CA ILE A 17 3.95 13.59 11.36
C ILE A 17 4.07 12.50 10.28
N PHE A 18 3.84 11.24 10.65
CA PHE A 18 3.88 10.10 9.73
C PHE A 18 2.80 10.15 8.65
N VAL A 19 1.67 10.79 8.89
CA VAL A 19 0.60 10.97 7.90
C VAL A 19 1.08 11.91 6.79
N TYR A 20 1.73 13.02 7.16
CA TYR A 20 2.32 13.95 6.18
C TYR A 20 3.45 13.30 5.39
N LEU A 21 4.30 12.51 6.07
CA LEU A 21 5.35 11.73 5.42
C LEU A 21 4.77 10.71 4.43
N ALA A 22 3.65 10.07 4.76
CA ALA A 22 2.97 9.14 3.87
C ALA A 22 2.46 9.84 2.60
N TYR A 23 1.79 10.99 2.73
CA TYR A 23 1.36 11.78 1.58
C TYR A 23 2.53 12.28 0.74
N LEU A 24 3.61 12.71 1.38
CA LEU A 24 4.82 13.19 0.71
C LEU A 24 5.58 12.05 0.03
N SER A 25 5.56 10.84 0.58
CA SER A 25 6.25 9.67 0.00
C SER A 25 5.71 9.30 -1.38
N VAL A 26 4.41 9.46 -1.63
CA VAL A 26 3.78 9.09 -2.92
C VAL A 26 4.33 9.89 -4.10
N PRO A 27 4.35 11.23 -4.10
CA PRO A 27 4.95 11.99 -5.19
C PRO A 27 6.46 11.78 -5.30
N ILE A 28 7.17 11.61 -4.18
CA ILE A 28 8.61 11.31 -4.18
C ILE A 28 8.89 9.96 -4.85
N VAL A 29 8.20 8.90 -4.43
CA VAL A 29 8.35 7.57 -5.03
C VAL A 29 7.95 7.59 -6.51
N TYR A 30 6.86 8.27 -6.85
CA TYR A 30 6.46 8.44 -8.24
C TYR A 30 7.57 9.12 -9.07
N TRP A 31 8.15 10.20 -8.56
CA TRP A 31 9.22 10.92 -9.25
C TRP A 31 10.47 10.05 -9.39
N ILE A 32 10.91 9.38 -8.31
CA ILE A 32 12.08 8.48 -8.33
C ILE A 32 11.88 7.35 -9.34
N VAL A 33 10.73 6.67 -9.32
CA VAL A 33 10.50 5.47 -10.14
C VAL A 33 10.24 5.81 -11.60
N PHE A 34 9.55 6.91 -11.91
CA PHE A 34 9.10 7.21 -13.27
C PHE A 34 9.85 8.35 -13.96
N LYS A 35 10.54 9.20 -13.20
CA LYS A 35 11.19 10.41 -13.75
C LYS A 35 12.71 10.40 -13.63
N THR A 36 13.32 9.41 -12.93
CA THR A 36 14.76 9.34 -12.77
C THR A 36 15.38 8.17 -13.54
N SER A 37 16.67 8.30 -13.88
CA SER A 37 17.44 7.20 -14.49
C SER A 37 17.61 6.00 -13.55
N PHE A 38 17.59 6.23 -12.23
CA PHE A 38 17.59 5.18 -11.23
C PHE A 38 16.31 4.33 -11.34
N GLY A 39 15.14 4.95 -11.38
CA GLY A 39 13.86 4.26 -11.51
C GLY A 39 13.74 3.49 -12.84
N LEU A 40 14.27 4.05 -13.94
CA LEU A 40 14.33 3.35 -15.22
C LEU A 40 15.15 2.05 -15.11
N ARG A 41 16.32 2.13 -14.50
CA ARG A 41 17.20 0.95 -14.29
C ARG A 41 16.55 -0.08 -13.36
N VAL A 42 15.92 0.34 -12.27
CA VAL A 42 15.22 -0.58 -11.35
C VAL A 42 14.10 -1.31 -12.09
N ARG A 43 13.31 -0.62 -12.90
CA ARG A 43 12.24 -1.24 -13.70
C ARG A 43 12.80 -2.19 -14.75
N ALA A 44 13.88 -1.80 -15.44
CA ALA A 44 14.55 -2.66 -16.40
C ALA A 44 15.09 -3.96 -15.76
N VAL A 45 15.67 -3.88 -14.55
CA VAL A 45 16.09 -5.04 -13.76
C VAL A 45 14.88 -5.94 -13.39
N GLY A 46 13.71 -5.35 -13.16
CA GLY A 46 12.48 -6.09 -12.90
C GLY A 46 11.92 -6.80 -14.14
N GLU A 47 12.15 -6.28 -15.33
CA GLU A 47 11.65 -6.87 -16.59
C GLU A 47 12.60 -7.94 -17.14
N ASN A 48 13.90 -7.63 -17.24
CA ASN A 48 14.91 -8.56 -17.76
C ASN A 48 16.29 -8.31 -17.13
N PRO A 49 16.60 -9.00 -16.02
CA PRO A 49 17.88 -8.82 -15.33
C PRO A 49 19.10 -9.13 -16.20
N SER A 50 19.01 -10.17 -17.06
CA SER A 50 20.13 -10.58 -17.91
C SER A 50 20.46 -9.54 -18.97
N ALA A 51 19.47 -8.91 -19.58
CA ALA A 51 19.70 -7.82 -20.54
C ALA A 51 20.33 -6.58 -19.88
N VAL A 52 20.00 -6.31 -18.62
CA VAL A 52 20.59 -5.19 -17.87
C VAL A 52 22.04 -5.48 -17.49
N ASP A 53 22.35 -6.73 -17.15
CA ASP A 53 23.71 -7.16 -16.84
C ASP A 53 24.62 -7.08 -18.06
N THR A 54 24.15 -7.53 -19.22
CA THR A 54 24.88 -7.39 -20.50
C THR A 54 25.10 -5.94 -20.91
N ALA A 55 24.24 -5.01 -20.47
CA ALA A 55 24.42 -3.58 -20.66
C ALA A 55 25.43 -2.94 -19.68
N GLY A 56 26.14 -3.76 -18.85
CA GLY A 56 27.14 -3.29 -17.91
C GLY A 56 26.63 -2.68 -16.62
N ILE A 57 25.32 -2.86 -16.30
CA ILE A 57 24.73 -2.34 -15.08
C ILE A 57 24.69 -3.45 -14.03
N ASN A 58 25.31 -3.23 -12.87
CA ASN A 58 25.33 -4.20 -11.79
C ASN A 58 23.91 -4.40 -11.20
N VAL A 59 23.30 -5.54 -11.52
CA VAL A 59 21.94 -5.92 -11.11
C VAL A 59 21.84 -6.06 -9.60
N PHE A 60 22.84 -6.64 -8.93
CA PHE A 60 22.86 -6.81 -7.48
C PHE A 60 22.83 -5.45 -6.76
N ALA A 61 23.69 -4.53 -7.17
CA ALA A 61 23.74 -3.20 -6.59
C ALA A 61 22.40 -2.45 -6.74
N MET A 62 21.73 -2.61 -7.88
CA MET A 62 20.41 -2.00 -8.11
C MET A 62 19.33 -2.60 -7.22
N ARG A 63 19.33 -3.94 -7.02
CA ARG A 63 18.41 -4.61 -6.10
C ARG A 63 18.63 -4.17 -4.65
N TYR A 64 19.88 -4.11 -4.18
CA TYR A 64 20.18 -3.64 -2.81
C TYR A 64 19.73 -2.20 -2.58
N LYS A 65 19.94 -1.30 -3.54
CA LYS A 65 19.47 0.10 -3.45
C LYS A 65 17.93 0.17 -3.38
N ALA A 66 17.24 -0.62 -4.18
CA ALA A 66 15.78 -0.68 -4.15
C ALA A 66 15.26 -1.24 -2.80
N LEU A 67 15.91 -2.30 -2.27
CA LEU A 67 15.61 -2.87 -0.96
C LEU A 67 15.86 -1.88 0.18
N ALA A 68 16.93 -1.09 0.12
CA ALA A 68 17.22 -0.07 1.12
C ALA A 68 16.11 1.01 1.16
N ILE A 69 15.68 1.51 0.00
CA ILE A 69 14.56 2.47 -0.09
C ILE A 69 13.27 1.85 0.47
N ASN A 70 12.96 0.61 0.11
CA ASN A 70 11.81 -0.11 0.61
C ASN A 70 11.88 -0.28 2.14
N GLY A 71 13.05 -0.63 2.68
CA GLY A 71 13.29 -0.75 4.12
C GLY A 71 12.98 0.54 4.89
N VAL A 72 13.39 1.70 4.35
CA VAL A 72 13.07 3.00 4.94
C VAL A 72 11.57 3.25 4.97
N LEU A 73 10.86 2.97 3.88
CA LEU A 73 9.40 3.16 3.82
C LEU A 73 8.67 2.23 4.80
N ILE A 74 9.10 0.98 4.92
CA ILE A 74 8.54 0.02 5.89
C ILE A 74 8.83 0.46 7.33
N ALA A 75 10.03 1.00 7.60
CA ALA A 75 10.36 1.52 8.93
C ALA A 75 9.42 2.67 9.35
N PHE A 76 9.11 3.59 8.43
CA PHE A 76 8.12 4.65 8.70
C PHE A 76 6.72 4.09 8.97
N ALA A 77 6.28 3.07 8.22
CA ALA A 77 5.00 2.41 8.45
C ALA A 77 4.96 1.71 9.81
N GLY A 78 6.03 1.01 10.20
CA GLY A 78 6.16 0.37 11.50
C GLY A 78 6.18 1.38 12.66
N ALA A 79 6.93 2.48 12.51
CA ALA A 79 6.95 3.56 13.47
C ALA A 79 5.56 4.21 13.65
N HIS A 80 4.82 4.42 12.57
CA HIS A 80 3.44 4.92 12.64
C HIS A 80 2.53 3.97 13.43
N LEU A 81 2.62 2.66 13.18
CA LEU A 81 1.81 1.68 13.89
C LEU A 81 2.10 1.66 15.39
N SER A 82 3.36 1.75 15.79
CA SER A 82 3.76 1.65 17.20
C SER A 82 3.57 2.94 17.99
N THR A 83 3.57 4.11 17.34
CA THR A 83 3.52 5.41 18.03
C THR A 83 2.18 6.11 17.89
N ALA A 84 1.55 6.02 16.71
CA ALA A 84 0.33 6.77 16.42
C ALA A 84 -0.95 5.94 16.57
N VAL A 85 -0.90 4.66 16.18
CA VAL A 85 -2.10 3.80 16.20
C VAL A 85 -2.25 3.08 17.54
N ASN A 86 -1.17 2.51 18.07
CA ASN A 86 -1.24 1.62 19.24
C ASN A 86 -0.58 2.19 20.48
N ALA A 87 0.15 3.31 20.41
CA ALA A 87 0.91 3.95 21.49
C ALA A 87 1.92 3.03 22.22
N ASN A 88 1.99 1.74 21.89
CA ASN A 88 2.89 0.74 22.46
C ASN A 88 3.23 -0.32 21.40
N PHE A 89 4.37 -0.99 21.62
CA PHE A 89 4.75 -2.15 20.82
C PHE A 89 4.22 -3.43 21.47
N PHE A 90 3.36 -4.18 20.75
CA PHE A 90 2.87 -5.47 21.21
C PHE A 90 2.80 -6.48 20.07
N ARG A 91 2.69 -7.74 20.46
CA ARG A 91 2.62 -8.84 19.50
C ARG A 91 1.39 -8.70 18.60
N GLU A 92 1.59 -8.91 17.30
CA GLU A 92 0.52 -8.86 16.26
C GLU A 92 -0.15 -7.48 16.07
N MET A 93 0.53 -6.39 16.42
CA MET A 93 -0.02 -5.03 16.28
C MET A 93 -0.42 -4.65 14.86
N SER A 94 0.06 -5.36 13.84
CA SER A 94 -0.32 -5.14 12.44
C SER A 94 -1.73 -5.64 12.11
N ALA A 95 -2.29 -6.58 12.88
CA ALA A 95 -3.66 -7.08 12.77
C ALA A 95 -4.11 -7.35 11.32
N GLY A 96 -3.24 -7.95 10.49
CA GLY A 96 -3.55 -8.25 9.09
C GLY A 96 -3.49 -7.09 8.11
N ARG A 97 -3.14 -5.87 8.54
CA ARG A 97 -3.04 -4.68 7.65
C ARG A 97 -2.05 -4.86 6.50
N GLY A 98 -1.07 -5.74 6.64
CA GLY A 98 -0.17 -6.10 5.54
C GLY A 98 -0.89 -6.73 4.33
N TYR A 99 -1.90 -7.53 4.57
CA TYR A 99 -2.73 -8.12 3.49
C TYR A 99 -3.59 -7.06 2.79
N LEU A 100 -4.13 -6.09 3.55
CA LEU A 100 -4.85 -4.95 2.96
C LEU A 100 -3.93 -4.07 2.12
N ALA A 101 -2.69 -3.85 2.55
CA ALA A 101 -1.70 -3.12 1.78
C ALA A 101 -1.33 -3.86 0.48
N LEU A 102 -1.19 -5.19 0.53
CA LEU A 102 -0.97 -6.01 -0.67
C LEU A 102 -2.16 -5.91 -1.64
N ALA A 103 -3.38 -6.01 -1.13
CA ALA A 103 -4.59 -5.81 -1.92
C ALA A 103 -4.61 -4.41 -2.56
N ALA A 104 -4.32 -3.35 -1.80
CA ALA A 104 -4.25 -1.98 -2.30
C ALA A 104 -3.21 -1.82 -3.43
N MET A 105 -2.07 -2.50 -3.34
CA MET A 105 -1.05 -2.51 -4.39
C MET A 105 -1.55 -3.18 -5.68
N ILE A 106 -2.24 -4.31 -5.57
CA ILE A 106 -2.84 -5.01 -6.72
C ILE A 106 -3.92 -4.14 -7.37
N PHE A 107 -4.82 -3.54 -6.57
CA PHE A 107 -5.81 -2.57 -7.06
C PHE A 107 -5.19 -1.37 -7.74
N GLY A 108 -4.11 -0.88 -7.17
CA GLY A 108 -3.32 0.20 -7.72
C GLY A 108 -2.60 -0.16 -9.02
N LYS A 109 -2.73 -1.40 -9.52
CA LYS A 109 -2.05 -1.88 -10.73
C LYS A 109 -0.55 -1.57 -10.72
N TRP A 110 0.08 -1.74 -9.56
CA TRP A 110 1.52 -1.48 -9.34
C TRP A 110 1.93 -0.03 -9.60
N HIS A 111 0.97 0.91 -9.58
CA HIS A 111 1.23 2.31 -9.82
C HIS A 111 1.00 3.14 -8.52
N PRO A 112 1.95 4.00 -8.09
CA PRO A 112 1.88 4.65 -6.78
C PRO A 112 0.68 5.60 -6.63
N LYS A 113 0.24 6.28 -7.68
CA LYS A 113 -0.93 7.17 -7.61
C LYS A 113 -2.23 6.40 -7.37
N THR A 114 -2.44 5.33 -8.11
CA THR A 114 -3.65 4.50 -7.98
C THR A 114 -3.62 3.67 -6.70
N ALA A 115 -2.44 3.26 -6.23
CA ALA A 115 -2.26 2.64 -4.91
C ALA A 115 -2.64 3.59 -3.77
N LEU A 116 -2.34 4.89 -3.87
CA LEU A 116 -2.80 5.89 -2.90
C LEU A 116 -4.32 5.91 -2.79
N PHE A 117 -5.03 5.96 -3.93
CA PHE A 117 -6.50 5.95 -3.93
C PHE A 117 -7.06 4.64 -3.33
N ALA A 118 -6.45 3.50 -3.63
CA ALA A 118 -6.83 2.24 -3.02
C ALA A 118 -6.61 2.25 -1.50
N CYS A 119 -5.47 2.74 -1.03
CA CYS A 119 -5.19 2.89 0.40
C CYS A 119 -6.18 3.84 1.10
N LEU A 120 -6.55 4.95 0.46
CA LEU A 120 -7.54 5.88 1.00
C LEU A 120 -8.94 5.23 1.08
N LEU A 121 -9.31 4.45 0.08
CA LEU A 121 -10.57 3.71 0.08
C LEU A 121 -10.60 2.68 1.22
N PHE A 122 -9.54 1.89 1.41
CA PHE A 122 -9.45 0.95 2.53
C PHE A 122 -9.42 1.66 3.88
N GLY A 123 -8.68 2.76 3.99
CA GLY A 123 -8.66 3.58 5.21
C GLY A 123 -10.03 4.17 5.54
N PHE A 124 -10.79 4.58 4.53
CA PHE A 124 -12.16 5.05 4.70
C PHE A 124 -13.08 3.94 5.22
N THR A 125 -12.99 2.71 4.66
CA THR A 125 -13.79 1.57 5.13
C THR A 125 -13.40 1.15 6.55
N ASP A 126 -12.12 1.22 6.90
CA ASP A 126 -11.63 0.93 8.26
C ASP A 126 -12.17 1.97 9.25
N ALA A 127 -12.14 3.26 8.90
CA ALA A 127 -12.72 4.33 9.71
C ALA A 127 -14.24 4.20 9.85
N LEU A 128 -14.94 3.84 8.77
CA LEU A 128 -16.38 3.59 8.78
C LEU A 128 -16.73 2.42 9.71
N GLN A 129 -15.96 1.35 9.65
CA GLN A 129 -16.10 0.20 10.55
C GLN A 129 -16.02 0.62 12.02
N ILE A 130 -15.02 1.41 12.39
CA ILE A 130 -14.86 1.91 13.77
C ILE A 130 -16.05 2.78 14.20
N ARG A 131 -16.57 3.61 13.30
CA ARG A 131 -17.71 4.49 13.56
C ARG A 131 -19.04 3.75 13.69
N LEU A 132 -19.21 2.64 12.96
CA LEU A 132 -20.41 1.81 13.02
C LEU A 132 -20.45 0.89 14.25
N GLN A 133 -19.33 0.65 14.90
CA GLN A 133 -19.29 -0.12 16.14
C GLN A 133 -20.00 0.65 17.26
N GLY A 134 -21.04 0.05 17.82
CA GLY A 134 -21.81 0.66 18.90
C GLY A 134 -23.03 1.50 18.44
N VAL A 135 -23.31 1.56 17.14
CA VAL A 135 -24.54 2.17 16.65
C VAL A 135 -25.69 1.18 16.78
N GLU A 136 -26.69 1.52 17.60
CA GLU A 136 -27.93 0.79 17.70
C GLU A 136 -28.90 1.25 16.60
N LEU A 137 -29.24 0.36 15.69
CA LEU A 137 -30.27 0.65 14.70
C LEU A 137 -31.64 0.39 15.31
N PRO A 138 -32.59 1.35 15.22
CA PRO A 138 -33.91 1.26 15.85
C PRO A 138 -34.74 0.09 15.35
N THR A 139 -34.39 -0.54 14.22
CA THR A 139 -35.17 -1.61 13.58
C THR A 139 -34.53 -3.00 13.67
N ILE A 140 -33.23 -3.12 13.91
CA ILE A 140 -32.46 -4.40 13.78
C ILE A 140 -31.70 -4.72 15.08
N GLY A 141 -31.66 -3.80 16.05
CA GLY A 141 -30.83 -3.94 17.25
C GLY A 141 -29.34 -3.66 16.98
N THR A 142 -28.46 -4.17 17.82
CA THR A 142 -27.01 -4.02 17.67
C THR A 142 -26.49 -4.88 16.52
N ILE A 143 -25.82 -4.27 15.54
CA ILE A 143 -25.19 -5.00 14.44
C ILE A 143 -24.05 -5.85 15.03
N PRO A 144 -23.97 -7.16 14.73
CA PRO A 144 -22.85 -7.99 15.16
C PRO A 144 -21.52 -7.41 14.68
N VAL A 145 -20.57 -7.19 15.61
CA VAL A 145 -19.26 -6.58 15.33
C VAL A 145 -18.52 -7.33 14.22
N GLN A 146 -18.73 -8.64 14.14
CA GLN A 146 -18.11 -9.49 13.11
C GLN A 146 -18.53 -9.13 11.68
N LEU A 147 -19.80 -8.73 11.47
CA LEU A 147 -20.30 -8.29 10.16
C LEU A 147 -19.66 -6.96 9.76
N ILE A 148 -19.53 -6.04 10.71
CA ILE A 148 -18.88 -4.75 10.46
C ILE A 148 -17.39 -4.97 10.12
N GLN A 149 -16.71 -5.86 10.83
CA GLN A 149 -15.30 -6.21 10.59
C GLN A 149 -15.09 -6.91 9.22
N ALA A 150 -16.10 -7.55 8.66
CA ALA A 150 -16.04 -8.17 7.35
C ALA A 150 -16.08 -7.14 6.18
N VAL A 151 -16.57 -5.91 6.41
CA VAL A 151 -16.78 -4.90 5.35
C VAL A 151 -15.53 -4.63 4.48
N PRO A 152 -14.33 -4.40 5.02
CA PRO A 152 -13.13 -4.18 4.20
C PRO A 152 -12.78 -5.38 3.33
N TYR A 153 -12.99 -6.60 3.84
CA TYR A 153 -12.69 -7.83 3.11
C TYR A 153 -13.71 -8.10 2.00
N VAL A 154 -15.00 -7.89 2.28
CA VAL A 154 -16.07 -7.98 1.27
C VAL A 154 -15.84 -6.95 0.17
N LEU A 155 -15.51 -5.71 0.54
CA LEU A 155 -15.15 -4.66 -0.43
C LEU A 155 -13.97 -5.10 -1.30
N THR A 156 -12.94 -5.68 -0.70
CA THR A 156 -11.78 -6.21 -1.42
C THR A 156 -12.19 -7.24 -2.46
N VAL A 157 -13.03 -8.20 -2.08
CA VAL A 157 -13.51 -9.26 -2.98
C VAL A 157 -14.35 -8.68 -4.12
N VAL A 158 -15.28 -7.76 -3.82
CA VAL A 158 -16.14 -7.12 -4.81
C VAL A 158 -15.31 -6.30 -5.81
N LEU A 159 -14.33 -5.54 -5.33
CA LEU A 159 -13.45 -4.77 -6.18
C LEU A 159 -12.57 -5.68 -7.06
N LEU A 160 -12.02 -6.76 -6.49
CA LEU A 160 -11.24 -7.75 -7.25
C LEU A 160 -12.07 -8.42 -8.34
N ALA A 161 -13.32 -8.75 -8.06
CA ALA A 161 -14.21 -9.43 -9.01
C ALA A 161 -14.72 -8.49 -10.12
N GLY A 162 -14.98 -7.21 -9.79
CA GLY A 162 -15.69 -6.30 -10.69
C GLY A 162 -14.83 -5.23 -11.38
N PHE A 163 -13.80 -4.73 -10.73
CA PHE A 163 -13.05 -3.54 -11.19
C PHE A 163 -11.63 -3.81 -11.66
N VAL A 164 -11.03 -4.93 -11.30
CA VAL A 164 -9.66 -5.25 -11.72
C VAL A 164 -9.70 -5.90 -13.11
N GLY A 165 -9.84 -5.06 -14.15
CA GLY A 165 -9.38 -5.46 -15.47
C GLY A 165 -7.89 -5.85 -15.40
N LYS A 166 -7.38 -6.66 -16.36
CA LYS A 166 -6.02 -7.24 -16.40
C LYS A 166 -4.95 -6.38 -15.70
N ALA A 167 -4.67 -6.67 -14.43
CA ALA A 167 -3.51 -6.14 -13.74
C ALA A 167 -2.31 -6.96 -14.20
N ILE A 168 -1.42 -6.34 -14.97
CA ILE A 168 -0.20 -6.99 -15.43
C ILE A 168 0.83 -6.84 -14.31
N ALA A 169 1.09 -7.92 -13.59
CA ALA A 169 2.17 -7.94 -12.61
C ALA A 169 3.53 -7.75 -13.31
N PRO A 170 4.51 -7.07 -12.68
CA PRO A 170 5.87 -7.01 -13.19
C PRO A 170 6.42 -8.41 -13.42
N ARG A 171 7.16 -8.61 -14.52
CA ARG A 171 7.68 -9.94 -14.90
C ARG A 171 8.51 -10.60 -13.80
N ALA A 172 9.23 -9.83 -13.00
CA ALA A 172 9.98 -10.35 -11.86
C ALA A 172 9.13 -11.14 -10.87
N VAL A 173 7.85 -10.84 -10.73
CA VAL A 173 6.91 -11.60 -9.88
C VAL A 173 6.46 -12.90 -10.53
N SER A 174 6.36 -12.94 -11.86
CA SER A 174 5.93 -14.13 -12.60
C SER A 174 7.07 -15.12 -12.87
N TYR A 175 8.32 -14.67 -12.93
CA TYR A 175 9.47 -15.54 -13.21
C TYR A 175 9.93 -16.39 -12.01
N THR A 176 9.56 -16.07 -10.80
CA THR A 176 9.95 -16.86 -9.61
C THR A 176 9.34 -18.26 -9.56
N HIS A 177 8.38 -18.56 -10.44
CA HIS A 177 7.71 -19.87 -10.47
C HIS A 177 7.94 -20.68 -11.77
N LEU A 178 8.65 -20.14 -12.76
CA LEU A 178 8.65 -20.75 -14.09
C LEU A 178 10.01 -21.12 -14.69
N THR A 179 11.13 -20.91 -13.99
CA THR A 179 12.42 -21.35 -14.53
C THR A 179 13.29 -22.05 -13.51
N LEU A 180 12.96 -23.27 -13.18
CA LEU A 180 14.01 -24.30 -13.13
C LEU A 180 14.33 -24.62 -14.59
N PRO A 181 15.54 -24.35 -15.10
CA PRO A 181 15.96 -24.93 -16.37
C PRO A 181 16.03 -26.43 -16.13
N THR A 182 15.04 -27.17 -16.61
CA THR A 182 15.23 -28.58 -16.92
C THR A 182 16.32 -28.61 -17.99
N LYS A 183 17.57 -28.68 -17.57
CA LYS A 183 18.62 -29.22 -18.43
C LYS A 183 18.31 -30.69 -18.60
N ALA A 184 17.74 -31.04 -19.75
CA ALA A 184 17.96 -32.33 -20.34
C ALA A 184 19.38 -32.45 -20.82
#